data_12cec4b1a9c2f9bb8116f73c2c1374ce
#
_entry.id   12cec4b1a9c2f9bb8116f73c2c1374ce
#
_cell.length_a   1.000
_cell.length_b   1.000
_cell.length_c   1.000
_cell.angle_alpha   90.00
_cell.angle_beta   90.00
_cell.angle_gamma   90.00
#
_symmetry.space_group_name_H-M   'P 1'
#
loop_
_entity.id
_entity.type
_entity.pdbx_description
1 polymer ?
#
loop_
_entity_poly.entity_id
_entity_poly.type
_entity_poly.pdbx_seq_one_letter_code
_entity_poly.pdbx_strand_id
1 'polypeptide(L)'
;MLSFKAVRQAIRVVFLLVGCSFLTLSQGALAAGKEGAASVVAGDIVSAGRLRMQSQRLAKLYQQAGMGLNATQAMQQITVSAGEIDSEFGRLGASVKKPNVRRVLTRCDALWQERRAALKQAPGPASAERVNQLADELMIHTGRLSMLIEAEGETPVGRLIDLSSRLNMLSQRLARLYLMAQGGNLSQGVVVDIEQ
;
A
#
# COMPACT_ATOMS: atom_id res chain seq x y z
N MET A 1 -36.49 -23.64 -59.65
CA MET A 1 -36.59 -22.16 -59.53
C MET A 1 -36.82 -21.80 -58.07
N LEU A 2 -35.82 -21.43 -57.35
CA LEU A 2 -35.96 -20.95 -55.94
C LEU A 2 -36.53 -19.53 -55.95
N SER A 3 -37.67 -19.35 -55.27
CA SER A 3 -38.44 -18.11 -55.27
C SER A 3 -37.58 -16.96 -54.68
N PHE A 4 -37.50 -15.87 -55.39
CA PHE A 4 -36.81 -14.61 -54.98
C PHE A 4 -37.20 -14.09 -53.60
N LYS A 5 -38.39 -14.48 -53.07
CA LYS A 5 -38.86 -14.19 -51.72
C LYS A 5 -38.08 -14.94 -50.63
N ALA A 6 -37.70 -16.19 -50.86
CA ALA A 6 -36.96 -17.01 -49.89
C ALA A 6 -35.52 -16.50 -49.69
N VAL A 7 -34.88 -16.04 -50.74
CA VAL A 7 -33.51 -15.48 -50.68
C VAL A 7 -33.51 -14.14 -49.92
N ARG A 8 -34.52 -13.29 -50.10
CA ARG A 8 -34.66 -12.02 -49.37
C ARG A 8 -34.93 -12.22 -47.88
N GLN A 9 -35.62 -13.28 -47.50
CA GLN A 9 -35.90 -13.59 -46.10
C GLN A 9 -34.68 -14.17 -45.41
N ALA A 10 -33.91 -15.00 -46.07
CA ALA A 10 -32.65 -15.53 -45.56
C ALA A 10 -31.58 -14.43 -45.30
N ILE A 11 -31.50 -13.45 -46.20
CA ILE A 11 -30.58 -12.29 -46.01
C ILE A 11 -30.96 -11.42 -44.82
N ARG A 12 -32.27 -11.21 -44.57
CA ARG A 12 -32.74 -10.43 -43.40
C ARG A 12 -32.44 -11.14 -42.08
N VAL A 13 -32.57 -12.44 -42.01
CA VAL A 13 -32.27 -13.23 -40.78
C VAL A 13 -30.76 -13.23 -40.48
N VAL A 14 -29.93 -13.33 -41.50
CA VAL A 14 -28.45 -13.27 -41.34
C VAL A 14 -27.99 -11.90 -40.86
N PHE A 15 -28.59 -10.80 -41.37
CA PHE A 15 -28.27 -9.43 -40.90
C PHE A 15 -28.73 -9.17 -39.49
N LEU A 16 -29.84 -9.75 -39.04
CA LEU A 16 -30.31 -9.64 -37.65
C LEU A 16 -29.45 -10.42 -36.66
N LEU A 17 -28.93 -11.58 -37.03
CA LEU A 17 -28.05 -12.40 -36.20
C LEU A 17 -26.64 -11.81 -36.09
N VAL A 18 -26.11 -11.18 -37.12
CA VAL A 18 -24.81 -10.49 -37.10
C VAL A 18 -24.89 -9.19 -36.28
N GLY A 19 -26.02 -8.47 -36.32
CA GLY A 19 -26.23 -7.24 -35.54
C GLY A 19 -26.30 -7.48 -34.02
N CYS A 20 -26.91 -8.58 -33.57
CA CYS A 20 -26.97 -8.92 -32.15
C CYS A 20 -25.62 -9.38 -31.56
N SER A 21 -24.73 -9.99 -32.37
CA SER A 21 -23.43 -10.47 -31.90
C SER A 21 -22.44 -9.33 -31.62
N PHE A 22 -22.59 -8.18 -32.27
CA PHE A 22 -21.72 -7.02 -32.04
C PHE A 22 -22.09 -6.22 -30.76
N LEU A 23 -23.34 -6.28 -30.32
CA LEU A 23 -23.78 -5.56 -29.10
C LEU A 23 -23.38 -6.27 -27.80
N THR A 24 -23.16 -7.58 -27.83
CA THR A 24 -22.74 -8.34 -26.64
C THR A 24 -21.22 -8.24 -26.36
N LEU A 25 -20.39 -8.03 -27.38
CA LEU A 25 -18.96 -7.86 -27.26
C LEU A 25 -18.55 -6.52 -26.59
N SER A 26 -19.36 -5.48 -26.75
CA SER A 26 -19.05 -4.16 -26.16
C SER A 26 -19.35 -4.09 -24.65
N GLN A 27 -20.26 -4.90 -24.12
CA GLN A 27 -20.56 -4.94 -22.68
C GLN A 27 -19.50 -5.74 -21.90
N GLY A 28 -18.96 -6.80 -22.47
CA GLY A 28 -17.88 -7.59 -21.88
C GLY A 28 -16.57 -6.81 -21.75
N ALA A 29 -16.22 -5.99 -22.72
CA ALA A 29 -15.01 -5.16 -22.69
C ALA A 29 -15.06 -4.04 -21.62
N LEU A 30 -16.23 -3.45 -21.39
CA LEU A 30 -16.45 -2.43 -20.36
C LEU A 30 -16.43 -3.03 -18.93
N ALA A 31 -16.99 -4.24 -18.75
CA ALA A 31 -16.93 -4.94 -17.46
C ALA A 31 -15.50 -5.39 -17.13
N ALA A 32 -14.77 -5.98 -18.07
CA ALA A 32 -13.37 -6.38 -17.91
C ALA A 32 -12.44 -5.18 -17.61
N GLY A 33 -12.70 -4.02 -18.22
CA GLY A 33 -11.97 -2.78 -17.93
C GLY A 33 -12.21 -2.25 -16.51
N LYS A 34 -13.42 -2.33 -16.00
CA LYS A 34 -13.75 -1.92 -14.61
C LYS A 34 -13.17 -2.89 -13.57
N GLU A 35 -13.21 -4.18 -13.81
CA GLU A 35 -12.61 -5.19 -12.94
C GLU A 35 -11.09 -5.07 -12.91
N GLY A 36 -10.44 -4.82 -14.04
CA GLY A 36 -9.02 -4.56 -14.13
C GLY A 36 -8.60 -3.30 -13.36
N ALA A 37 -9.33 -2.20 -13.50
CA ALA A 37 -9.08 -0.96 -12.77
C ALA A 37 -9.29 -1.12 -11.26
N ALA A 38 -10.35 -1.79 -10.82
CA ALA A 38 -10.60 -2.09 -9.41
C ALA A 38 -9.50 -2.98 -8.81
N SER A 39 -8.98 -3.94 -9.55
CA SER A 39 -7.87 -4.80 -9.14
C SER A 39 -6.56 -4.01 -8.97
N VAL A 40 -6.27 -3.05 -9.85
CA VAL A 40 -5.10 -2.17 -9.73
C VAL A 40 -5.20 -1.30 -8.49
N VAL A 41 -6.34 -0.66 -8.25
CA VAL A 41 -6.56 0.18 -7.05
C VAL A 41 -6.45 -0.65 -5.77
N ALA A 42 -7.03 -1.85 -5.72
CA ALA A 42 -6.89 -2.75 -4.59
C ALA A 42 -5.41 -3.11 -4.33
N GLY A 43 -4.65 -3.40 -5.38
CA GLY A 43 -3.20 -3.62 -5.29
C GLY A 43 -2.44 -2.41 -4.76
N ASP A 44 -2.83 -1.20 -5.14
CA ASP A 44 -2.21 0.05 -4.67
C ASP A 44 -2.52 0.33 -3.20
N ILE A 45 -3.75 0.03 -2.73
CA ILE A 45 -4.12 0.09 -1.31
C ILE A 45 -3.26 -0.89 -0.50
N VAL A 46 -3.07 -2.12 -0.97
CA VAL A 46 -2.19 -3.12 -0.33
C VAL A 46 -0.77 -2.59 -0.20
N SER A 47 -0.21 -2.00 -1.26
CA SER A 47 1.14 -1.44 -1.21
C SER A 47 1.27 -0.26 -0.26
N ALA A 48 0.33 0.68 -0.28
CA ALA A 48 0.32 1.79 0.67
C ALA A 48 0.21 1.29 2.12
N GLY A 49 -0.63 0.28 2.36
CA GLY A 49 -0.76 -0.39 3.65
C GLY A 49 0.52 -1.08 4.11
N ARG A 50 1.24 -1.75 3.19
CA ARG A 50 2.56 -2.34 3.48
C ARG A 50 3.58 -1.28 3.86
N LEU A 51 3.68 -0.18 3.11
CA LEU A 51 4.55 0.93 3.46
C LEU A 51 4.25 1.47 4.86
N ARG A 52 2.97 1.61 5.20
CA ARG A 52 2.51 2.06 6.51
C ARG A 52 2.93 1.09 7.62
N MET A 53 2.73 -0.22 7.45
CA MET A 53 3.14 -1.25 8.41
C MET A 53 4.66 -1.32 8.54
N GLN A 54 5.39 -1.30 7.44
CA GLN A 54 6.86 -1.35 7.42
C GLN A 54 7.48 -0.12 8.09
N SER A 55 6.77 1.04 8.07
CA SER A 55 7.25 2.21 8.81
C SER A 55 7.44 1.91 10.29
N GLN A 56 6.53 1.20 10.92
CA GLN A 56 6.62 0.85 12.34
C GLN A 56 7.49 -0.37 12.60
N ARG A 57 7.43 -1.38 11.71
CA ARG A 57 8.23 -2.61 11.84
C ARG A 57 9.72 -2.34 11.84
N LEU A 58 10.22 -1.49 10.94
CA LEU A 58 11.64 -1.17 10.87
C LEU A 58 12.14 -0.43 12.11
N ALA A 59 11.34 0.49 12.67
CA ALA A 59 11.69 1.17 13.91
C ALA A 59 11.73 0.19 15.10
N LYS A 60 10.77 -0.74 15.16
CA LYS A 60 10.79 -1.82 16.15
C LYS A 60 12.06 -2.67 16.05
N LEU A 61 12.43 -3.11 14.85
CA LEU A 61 13.63 -3.91 14.62
C LEU A 61 14.90 -3.15 14.98
N TYR A 62 14.94 -1.87 14.65
CA TYR A 62 16.09 -1.02 15.00
C TYR A 62 16.23 -0.85 16.52
N GLN A 63 15.11 -0.68 17.24
CA GLN A 63 15.09 -0.66 18.70
C GLN A 63 15.57 -2.00 19.29
N GLN A 64 15.09 -3.14 18.74
CA GLN A 64 15.55 -4.47 19.15
C GLN A 64 17.06 -4.61 19.00
N ALA A 65 17.61 -4.18 17.85
CA ALA A 65 19.05 -4.23 17.60
C ALA A 65 19.84 -3.39 18.60
N GLY A 66 19.37 -2.18 18.92
CA GLY A 66 19.99 -1.28 19.90
C GLY A 66 19.97 -1.82 21.33
N MET A 67 18.97 -2.64 21.66
CA MET A 67 18.87 -3.33 22.95
C MET A 67 19.63 -4.67 23.00
N GLY A 68 20.31 -5.07 21.92
CA GLY A 68 20.98 -6.36 21.83
C GLY A 68 20.06 -7.57 21.66
N LEU A 69 18.77 -7.35 21.45
CA LEU A 69 17.76 -8.41 21.30
C LEU A 69 17.81 -9.00 19.88
N ASN A 70 18.48 -10.13 19.71
CA ASN A 70 18.67 -10.75 18.39
C ASN A 70 19.22 -9.75 17.34
N ALA A 71 20.18 -8.91 17.73
CA ALA A 71 20.64 -7.75 16.96
C ALA A 71 20.99 -8.09 15.50
N THR A 72 21.77 -9.16 15.27
CA THR A 72 22.14 -9.61 13.92
C THR A 72 20.92 -9.92 13.07
N GLN A 73 19.96 -10.67 13.59
CA GLN A 73 18.76 -11.03 12.88
C GLN A 73 17.88 -9.80 12.62
N ALA A 74 17.76 -8.89 13.59
CA ALA A 74 17.03 -7.65 13.43
C ALA A 74 17.61 -6.79 12.30
N MET A 75 18.92 -6.63 12.23
CA MET A 75 19.59 -5.86 11.17
C MET A 75 19.45 -6.54 9.80
N GLN A 76 19.53 -7.87 9.72
CA GLN A 76 19.24 -8.59 8.47
C GLN A 76 17.80 -8.35 7.99
N GLN A 77 16.82 -8.41 8.89
CA GLN A 77 15.42 -8.13 8.55
C GLN A 77 15.21 -6.67 8.11
N ILE A 78 15.92 -5.71 8.69
CA ILE A 78 15.90 -4.32 8.23
C ILE A 78 16.38 -4.22 6.78
N THR A 79 17.47 -4.89 6.43
CA THR A 79 18.02 -4.88 5.07
C THR A 79 17.04 -5.46 4.05
N VAL A 80 16.44 -6.62 4.35
CA VAL A 80 15.45 -7.26 3.48
C VAL A 80 14.22 -6.35 3.30
N SER A 81 13.67 -5.85 4.41
CA SER A 81 12.49 -4.99 4.38
C SER A 81 12.74 -3.65 3.68
N ALA A 82 13.96 -3.12 3.70
CA ALA A 82 14.32 -1.93 2.95
C ALA A 82 14.20 -2.16 1.43
N GLY A 83 14.63 -3.31 0.92
CA GLY A 83 14.45 -3.68 -0.49
C GLY A 83 12.98 -3.87 -0.87
N GLU A 84 12.16 -4.45 0.02
CA GLU A 84 10.72 -4.57 -0.18
C GLU A 84 10.05 -3.18 -0.29
N ILE A 85 10.42 -2.24 0.58
CA ILE A 85 9.90 -0.87 0.55
C ILE A 85 10.28 -0.16 -0.76
N ASP A 86 11.53 -0.27 -1.21
CA ASP A 86 11.96 0.29 -2.50
C ASP A 86 11.10 -0.25 -3.64
N SER A 87 10.80 -1.55 -3.64
CA SER A 87 9.95 -2.21 -4.64
C SER A 87 8.50 -1.68 -4.60
N GLU A 88 7.93 -1.47 -3.40
CA GLU A 88 6.58 -0.93 -3.25
C GLU A 88 6.50 0.54 -3.73
N PHE A 89 7.50 1.38 -3.46
CA PHE A 89 7.58 2.74 -4.00
C PHE A 89 7.68 2.74 -5.53
N GLY A 90 8.51 1.86 -6.11
CA GLY A 90 8.62 1.69 -7.57
C GLY A 90 7.29 1.30 -8.20
N ARG A 91 6.56 0.35 -7.60
CA ARG A 91 5.27 -0.11 -8.07
C ARG A 91 4.20 1.00 -8.01
N LEU A 92 4.08 1.68 -6.88
CA LEU A 92 3.16 2.81 -6.72
C LEU A 92 3.50 3.97 -7.66
N GLY A 93 4.78 4.25 -7.87
CA GLY A 93 5.25 5.28 -8.83
C GLY A 93 4.82 4.98 -10.27
N ALA A 94 4.74 3.70 -10.64
CA ALA A 94 4.27 3.27 -11.95
C ALA A 94 2.74 3.30 -12.08
N SER A 95 1.98 2.92 -11.03
CA SER A 95 0.52 2.79 -11.07
C SER A 95 -0.22 4.11 -10.83
N VAL A 96 0.21 4.90 -9.83
CA VAL A 96 -0.46 6.14 -9.42
C VAL A 96 -0.31 7.24 -10.47
N LYS A 97 -1.44 7.77 -10.96
CA LYS A 97 -1.46 8.82 -12.00
C LYS A 97 -1.98 10.17 -11.51
N LYS A 98 -2.90 10.20 -10.54
CA LYS A 98 -3.52 11.45 -10.09
C LYS A 98 -2.52 12.38 -9.40
N PRO A 99 -2.47 13.66 -9.75
CA PRO A 99 -1.46 14.61 -9.23
C PRO A 99 -1.46 14.78 -7.71
N ASN A 100 -2.64 14.76 -7.08
CA ASN A 100 -2.78 14.85 -5.63
C ASN A 100 -2.17 13.64 -4.91
N VAL A 101 -2.39 12.42 -5.43
CA VAL A 101 -1.83 11.18 -4.88
C VAL A 101 -0.33 11.12 -5.11
N ARG A 102 0.13 11.48 -6.32
CA ARG A 102 1.56 11.54 -6.64
C ARG A 102 2.34 12.48 -5.71
N ARG A 103 1.78 13.65 -5.38
CA ARG A 103 2.41 14.59 -4.44
C ARG A 103 2.63 13.95 -3.06
N VAL A 104 1.64 13.21 -2.56
CA VAL A 104 1.78 12.52 -1.27
C VAL A 104 2.77 11.37 -1.38
N LEU A 105 2.74 10.59 -2.47
CA LEU A 105 3.70 9.52 -2.73
C LEU A 105 5.14 10.05 -2.77
N THR A 106 5.39 11.16 -3.47
CA THR A 106 6.72 11.81 -3.49
C THR A 106 7.19 12.23 -2.09
N ARG A 107 6.27 12.75 -1.25
CA ARG A 107 6.63 13.07 0.14
C ARG A 107 6.95 11.82 0.95
N CYS A 108 6.20 10.74 0.77
CA CYS A 108 6.49 9.45 1.42
C CYS A 108 7.86 8.91 1.00
N ASP A 109 8.19 8.98 -0.29
CA ASP A 109 9.49 8.53 -0.80
C ASP A 109 10.64 9.37 -0.21
N ALA A 110 10.51 10.69 -0.18
CA ALA A 110 11.51 11.57 0.44
C ALA A 110 11.77 11.19 1.91
N LEU A 111 10.72 11.01 2.70
CA LEU A 111 10.83 10.55 4.10
C LEU A 111 11.46 9.16 4.20
N TRP A 112 11.16 8.28 3.25
CA TRP A 112 11.78 6.96 3.19
C TRP A 112 13.30 7.06 2.94
N GLN A 113 13.75 7.89 2.01
CA GLN A 113 15.17 8.06 1.72
C GLN A 113 15.95 8.60 2.94
N GLU A 114 15.39 9.60 3.64
CA GLU A 114 15.96 10.09 4.90
C GLU A 114 16.07 8.98 5.95
N ARG A 115 15.00 8.21 6.11
CA ARG A 115 14.97 7.11 7.06
C ARG A 115 15.92 5.99 6.70
N ARG A 116 16.02 5.65 5.42
CA ARG A 116 16.96 4.66 4.91
C ARG A 116 18.39 5.03 5.22
N ALA A 117 18.74 6.32 5.18
CA ALA A 117 20.03 6.83 5.60
C ALA A 117 20.23 6.67 7.12
N ALA A 118 19.23 7.00 7.93
CA ALA A 118 19.28 6.85 9.39
C ALA A 118 19.44 5.38 9.82
N LEU A 119 18.78 4.44 9.16
CA LEU A 119 18.85 3.00 9.44
C LEU A 119 20.23 2.37 9.18
N LYS A 120 21.11 3.06 8.42
CA LYS A 120 22.51 2.61 8.20
C LYS A 120 23.43 2.93 9.35
N GLN A 121 23.03 3.81 10.25
CA GLN A 121 23.83 4.13 11.44
C GLN A 121 23.77 2.99 12.45
N ALA A 122 24.78 2.90 13.30
CA ALA A 122 24.76 1.95 14.40
C ALA A 122 23.60 2.28 15.35
N PRO A 123 22.81 1.28 15.79
CA PRO A 123 21.73 1.51 16.74
C PRO A 123 22.25 2.07 18.06
N GLY A 124 21.75 3.25 18.44
CA GLY A 124 22.06 3.94 19.68
C GLY A 124 20.93 4.93 20.02
N PRO A 125 20.94 5.58 21.19
CA PRO A 125 19.82 6.44 21.63
C PRO A 125 19.44 7.53 20.63
N ALA A 126 20.42 8.32 20.16
CA ALA A 126 20.18 9.42 19.22
C ALA A 126 19.71 8.94 17.84
N SER A 127 20.32 7.88 17.31
CA SER A 127 19.91 7.30 16.01
C SER A 127 18.55 6.64 16.11
N ALA A 128 18.23 5.99 17.22
CA ALA A 128 16.90 5.40 17.47
C ALA A 128 15.81 6.48 17.54
N GLU A 129 16.06 7.60 18.19
CA GLU A 129 15.13 8.72 18.24
C GLU A 129 14.82 9.23 16.82
N ARG A 130 15.85 9.46 15.98
CA ARG A 130 15.65 9.90 14.59
C ARG A 130 14.87 8.89 13.77
N VAL A 131 15.18 7.59 13.90
CA VAL A 131 14.47 6.50 13.23
C VAL A 131 13.00 6.46 13.65
N ASN A 132 12.70 6.68 14.94
CA ASN A 132 11.33 6.72 15.47
C ASN A 132 10.54 7.93 14.94
N GLN A 133 11.13 9.14 14.96
CA GLN A 133 10.49 10.34 14.41
C GLN A 133 10.11 10.13 12.94
N LEU A 134 11.06 9.68 12.12
CA LEU A 134 10.81 9.39 10.70
C LEU A 134 9.80 8.26 10.49
N ALA A 135 9.71 7.29 11.42
CA ALA A 135 8.70 6.25 11.37
C ALA A 135 7.28 6.80 11.56
N ASP A 136 7.10 7.71 12.51
CA ASP A 136 5.80 8.30 12.79
C ASP A 136 5.37 9.27 11.69
N GLU A 137 6.29 10.10 11.16
CA GLU A 137 6.00 10.93 9.99
C GLU A 137 5.61 10.08 8.77
N LEU A 138 6.37 9.04 8.46
CA LEU A 138 6.09 8.15 7.34
C LEU A 138 4.76 7.41 7.52
N MET A 139 4.41 7.00 8.74
CA MET A 139 3.13 6.38 9.07
C MET A 139 1.95 7.31 8.76
N ILE A 140 2.05 8.59 9.12
CA ILE A 140 1.01 9.59 8.87
C ILE A 140 0.84 9.81 7.35
N HIS A 141 1.95 10.01 6.63
CA HIS A 141 1.91 10.28 5.19
C HIS A 141 1.46 9.07 4.37
N THR A 142 1.88 7.85 4.73
CA THR A 142 1.41 6.62 4.08
C THR A 142 -0.05 6.32 4.39
N GLY A 143 -0.54 6.68 5.59
CA GLY A 143 -1.96 6.64 5.93
C GLY A 143 -2.79 7.56 5.04
N ARG A 144 -2.31 8.80 4.81
CA ARG A 144 -2.94 9.73 3.87
C ARG A 144 -2.90 9.21 2.42
N LEU A 145 -1.79 8.59 2.03
CA LEU A 145 -1.65 7.96 0.71
C LEU A 145 -2.71 6.87 0.51
N SER A 146 -2.85 5.96 1.48
CA SER A 146 -3.85 4.88 1.46
C SER A 146 -5.28 5.44 1.30
N MET A 147 -5.65 6.43 2.10
CA MET A 147 -6.97 7.08 2.02
C MET A 147 -7.24 7.71 0.64
N LEU A 148 -6.26 8.37 0.04
CA LEU A 148 -6.41 8.99 -1.28
C LEU A 148 -6.56 7.94 -2.39
N ILE A 149 -5.85 6.83 -2.29
CA ILE A 149 -5.96 5.70 -3.25
C ILE A 149 -7.33 5.00 -3.06
N GLU A 150 -7.75 4.76 -1.81
CA GLU A 150 -9.07 4.17 -1.50
C GLU A 150 -10.21 5.00 -2.10
N ALA A 151 -10.14 6.33 -1.97
CA ALA A 151 -11.12 7.25 -2.54
C ALA A 151 -11.20 7.21 -4.09
N GLU A 152 -10.20 6.62 -4.77
CA GLU A 152 -10.25 6.42 -6.22
C GLU A 152 -11.09 5.21 -6.63
N GLY A 153 -11.14 4.19 -5.78
CA GLY A 153 -11.81 2.91 -6.09
C GLY A 153 -13.22 2.77 -5.53
N GLU A 154 -13.53 3.50 -4.45
CA GLU A 154 -14.82 3.47 -3.72
C GLU A 154 -15.39 2.05 -3.50
N THR A 155 -14.52 1.06 -3.27
CA THR A 155 -14.93 -0.33 -3.14
C THR A 155 -14.99 -0.77 -1.67
N PRO A 156 -15.99 -1.56 -1.24
CA PRO A 156 -16.03 -2.14 0.09
C PRO A 156 -14.78 -2.98 0.40
N VAL A 157 -14.23 -3.65 -0.60
CA VAL A 157 -13.01 -4.46 -0.49
C VAL A 157 -11.79 -3.59 -0.19
N GLY A 158 -11.66 -2.42 -0.83
CA GLY A 158 -10.58 -1.46 -0.56
C GLY A 158 -10.56 -1.03 0.90
N ARG A 159 -11.72 -0.73 1.46
CA ARG A 159 -11.87 -0.37 2.88
C ARG A 159 -11.45 -1.50 3.83
N LEU A 160 -11.83 -2.74 3.53
CA LEU A 160 -11.41 -3.90 4.35
C LEU A 160 -9.90 -4.11 4.31
N ILE A 161 -9.27 -3.92 3.14
CA ILE A 161 -7.82 -4.00 2.97
C ILE A 161 -7.13 -2.90 3.80
N ASP A 162 -7.61 -1.65 3.75
CA ASP A 162 -7.03 -0.56 4.54
C ASP A 162 -7.15 -0.82 6.05
N LEU A 163 -8.32 -1.25 6.53
CA LEU A 163 -8.53 -1.61 7.94
C LEU A 163 -7.60 -2.73 8.40
N SER A 164 -7.45 -3.79 7.60
CA SER A 164 -6.53 -4.90 7.89
C SER A 164 -5.07 -4.43 7.95
N SER A 165 -4.66 -3.59 7.00
CA SER A 165 -3.32 -3.01 6.96
C SER A 165 -3.06 -2.08 8.15
N ARG A 166 -4.07 -1.32 8.58
CA ARG A 166 -4.01 -0.48 9.77
C ARG A 166 -3.83 -1.31 11.03
N LEU A 167 -4.54 -2.43 11.17
CA LEU A 167 -4.38 -3.33 12.32
C LEU A 167 -2.97 -3.91 12.39
N ASN A 168 -2.41 -4.34 11.26
CA ASN A 168 -1.03 -4.80 11.17
C ASN A 168 -0.02 -3.70 11.58
N MET A 169 -0.23 -2.48 11.13
CA MET A 169 0.61 -1.35 11.51
C MET A 169 0.55 -1.08 13.01
N LEU A 170 -0.66 -1.07 13.59
CA LEU A 170 -0.86 -0.83 15.03
C LEU A 170 -0.17 -1.90 15.89
N SER A 171 -0.20 -3.19 15.49
CA SER A 171 0.52 -4.24 16.21
C SER A 171 2.04 -4.04 16.19
N GLN A 172 2.62 -3.58 15.07
CA GLN A 172 4.05 -3.25 15.02
C GLN A 172 4.37 -2.00 15.87
N ARG A 173 3.50 -1.00 15.84
CA ARG A 173 3.65 0.23 16.65
C ARG A 173 3.61 -0.10 18.14
N LEU A 174 2.64 -0.87 18.61
CA LEU A 174 2.53 -1.29 19.99
C LEU A 174 3.79 -2.03 20.45
N ALA A 175 4.27 -3.00 19.66
CA ALA A 175 5.51 -3.72 19.97
C ALA A 175 6.74 -2.78 20.04
N ARG A 176 6.82 -1.77 19.17
CA ARG A 176 7.87 -0.74 19.20
C ARG A 176 7.81 0.08 20.47
N LEU A 177 6.62 0.60 20.83
CA LEU A 177 6.40 1.43 22.02
C LEU A 177 6.74 0.64 23.30
N TYR A 178 6.35 -0.64 23.34
CA TYR A 178 6.72 -1.52 24.44
C TYR A 178 8.24 -1.65 24.59
N LEU A 179 8.98 -1.85 23.50
CA LEU A 179 10.45 -1.91 23.53
C LEU A 179 11.07 -0.56 23.97
N MET A 180 10.50 0.57 23.53
CA MET A 180 10.96 1.88 23.97
C MET A 180 10.79 2.05 25.49
N ALA A 181 9.64 1.66 26.03
CA ALA A 181 9.39 1.68 27.46
C ALA A 181 10.35 0.75 28.23
N GLN A 182 10.60 -0.46 27.74
CA GLN A 182 11.57 -1.39 28.34
C GLN A 182 13.01 -0.85 28.26
N GLY A 183 13.34 -0.09 27.23
CA GLY A 183 14.62 0.61 27.08
C GLY A 183 14.78 1.87 27.94
N GLY A 184 13.82 2.17 28.81
CA GLY A 184 13.84 3.30 29.73
C GLY A 184 13.22 4.59 29.18
N ASN A 185 12.66 4.59 27.96
CA ASN A 185 11.90 5.72 27.44
C ASN A 185 10.45 5.68 27.96
N LEU A 186 10.24 6.26 29.14
CA LEU A 186 8.93 6.42 29.77
C LEU A 186 8.38 7.84 29.58
N SER A 187 8.66 8.47 28.45
CA SER A 187 8.08 9.78 28.15
C SER A 187 6.55 9.69 28.16
N GLN A 188 5.89 10.77 28.58
CA GLN A 188 4.43 10.82 28.66
C GLN A 188 3.77 10.46 27.31
N GLY A 189 4.39 10.84 26.19
CA GLY A 189 3.91 10.48 24.86
C GLY A 189 3.92 8.97 24.60
N VAL A 190 4.98 8.25 25.02
CA VAL A 190 5.07 6.78 24.88
C VAL A 190 4.00 6.09 25.75
N VAL A 191 3.79 6.56 26.98
CA VAL A 191 2.78 5.99 27.89
C VAL A 191 1.38 6.19 27.34
N VAL A 192 1.02 7.41 26.93
CA VAL A 192 -0.29 7.71 26.33
C VAL A 192 -0.54 6.90 25.05
N ASP A 193 0.47 6.75 24.22
CA ASP A 193 0.36 5.95 22.98
C ASP A 193 0.16 4.44 23.23
N ILE A 194 0.61 3.91 24.39
CA ILE A 194 0.39 2.51 24.77
C ILE A 194 -1.03 2.29 25.30
N GLU A 195 -1.60 3.31 25.96
CA GLU A 195 -2.94 3.23 26.56
C GLU A 195 -4.09 3.44 25.58
N GLN A 196 -3.83 3.93 24.35
CA GLN A 196 -4.80 4.09 23.27
C GLN A 196 -5.01 2.82 22.46
#